data_0f98be17cd373e4eb8ea22f210e1993c
#
_entry.id   0f98be17cd373e4eb8ea22f210e1993c
#
_cell.length_a   1.000
_cell.length_b   1.000
_cell.length_c   1.000
_cell.angle_alpha   90.00
_cell.angle_beta   90.00
_cell.angle_gamma   90.00
#
_symmetry.space_group_name_H-M   'P 1'
#
loop_
_entity.id
_entity.type
_entity.pdbx_description
1 polymer ?
#
loop_
_entity_poly.entity_id
_entity_poly.type
_entity_poly.pdbx_seq_one_letter_code
_entity_poly.pdbx_strand_id
1 'polypeptide(L)'
;MQQDFEDRVEEIEAYFAFVQAVDKGDISLVSSDATTPAYSASQREDLLRTFKASVFLMLYNLMEATVKNSVEAIFDELTKQDVSFDSCRSEVRRVVLGNLKRCHDEGHLRSRNVSDVLDLFKNLATDAVTKTFQRTDVVSGNVDARGIRTLADQYGFMKPAANGNLLLTVKTHRNDLAHGDKSFAEVGRDFDVPRLEEVKTQTIDYLSKLISSVTDYITQRHYLAAPDRP
;
A
#
# COMPACT_ATOMS: atom_id res chain seq x y z
N MET A 1 -8.22 4.37 7.55
CA MET A 1 -7.00 4.67 6.73
C MET A 1 -5.89 5.26 7.60
N GLN A 2 -6.04 6.48 8.16
CA GLN A 2 -5.00 7.17 8.93
C GLN A 2 -4.53 6.33 10.14
N GLN A 3 -5.43 5.88 11.00
CA GLN A 3 -5.07 5.10 12.20
C GLN A 3 -4.30 3.82 11.86
N ASP A 4 -4.75 3.03 10.87
CA ASP A 4 -4.03 1.81 10.45
C ASP A 4 -2.62 2.10 9.91
N PHE A 5 -2.44 3.25 9.27
CA PHE A 5 -1.11 3.69 8.83
C PHE A 5 -0.20 4.04 10.03
N GLU A 6 -0.72 4.80 11.01
CA GLU A 6 0.02 5.19 12.20
C GLU A 6 0.42 3.96 13.04
N ASP A 7 -0.50 3.03 13.26
CA ASP A 7 -0.24 1.78 13.99
C ASP A 7 0.89 0.97 13.33
N ARG A 8 0.89 0.86 11.99
CA ARG A 8 1.96 0.16 11.26
C ARG A 8 3.29 0.92 11.25
N VAL A 9 3.25 2.25 11.25
CA VAL A 9 4.46 3.07 11.38
C VAL A 9 5.08 2.86 12.75
N GLU A 10 4.29 2.82 13.83
CA GLU A 10 4.77 2.52 15.19
C GLU A 10 5.43 1.14 15.27
N GLU A 11 4.85 0.11 14.65
CA GLU A 11 5.47 -1.22 14.57
C GLU A 11 6.83 -1.18 13.86
N ILE A 12 6.93 -0.45 12.75
CA ILE A 12 8.17 -0.30 11.98
C ILE A 12 9.22 0.46 12.79
N GLU A 13 8.84 1.55 13.46
CA GLU A 13 9.75 2.33 14.30
C GLU A 13 10.28 1.52 15.48
N ALA A 14 9.42 0.76 16.15
CA ALA A 14 9.82 -0.14 17.24
C ALA A 14 10.81 -1.22 16.75
N TYR A 15 10.51 -1.85 15.61
CA TYR A 15 11.40 -2.84 15.02
C TYR A 15 12.74 -2.22 14.59
N PHE A 16 12.70 -1.04 13.99
CA PHE A 16 13.90 -0.35 13.52
C PHE A 16 14.79 0.08 14.70
N ALA A 17 14.21 0.57 15.78
CA ALA A 17 14.94 0.88 17.02
C ALA A 17 15.66 -0.35 17.58
N PHE A 18 15.02 -1.52 17.54
CA PHE A 18 15.64 -2.77 17.92
C PHE A 18 16.84 -3.11 17.00
N VAL A 19 16.69 -2.99 15.68
CA VAL A 19 17.78 -3.22 14.71
C VAL A 19 18.97 -2.29 14.97
N GLN A 20 18.70 -1.00 15.26
CA GLN A 20 19.73 -0.02 15.61
C GLN A 20 20.47 -0.40 16.90
N ALA A 21 19.74 -0.84 17.93
CA ALA A 21 20.33 -1.22 19.21
C ALA A 21 21.21 -2.47 19.08
N VAL A 22 20.80 -3.43 18.25
CA VAL A 22 21.63 -4.63 17.95
C VAL A 22 22.87 -4.24 17.14
N ASP A 23 22.75 -3.37 16.16
CA ASP A 23 23.87 -2.90 15.31
C ASP A 23 24.92 -2.14 16.15
N LYS A 24 24.48 -1.31 17.10
CA LYS A 24 25.37 -0.59 18.03
C LYS A 24 25.97 -1.46 19.12
N GLY A 25 25.43 -2.68 19.33
CA GLY A 25 25.85 -3.55 20.43
C GLY A 25 25.23 -3.22 21.79
N ASP A 26 24.20 -2.33 21.81
CA ASP A 26 23.47 -1.99 23.05
C ASP A 26 22.61 -3.16 23.53
N ILE A 27 22.22 -4.05 22.61
CA ILE A 27 21.50 -5.29 22.89
C ILE A 27 22.34 -6.47 22.43
N SER A 28 22.54 -7.45 23.33
CA SER A 28 23.21 -8.71 23.02
C SER A 28 22.29 -9.89 23.33
N LEU A 29 22.28 -10.87 22.43
CA LEU A 29 21.59 -12.14 22.65
C LEU A 29 22.48 -13.07 23.48
N VAL A 30 22.08 -13.29 24.71
CA VAL A 30 22.79 -14.20 25.66
C VAL A 30 21.92 -15.41 25.99
N SER A 31 22.55 -16.52 26.40
CA SER A 31 21.79 -17.66 26.90
C SER A 31 21.16 -17.36 28.25
N SER A 32 20.23 -18.19 28.70
CA SER A 32 19.49 -18.01 29.95
C SER A 32 20.40 -17.99 31.22
N ASP A 33 21.61 -18.52 31.12
CA ASP A 33 22.63 -18.49 32.20
C ASP A 33 23.44 -17.18 32.22
N ALA A 34 23.18 -16.26 31.27
CA ALA A 34 23.84 -14.97 31.10
C ALA A 34 25.39 -15.03 31.00
N THR A 35 25.96 -16.21 30.90
CA THR A 35 27.43 -16.42 30.93
C THR A 35 28.00 -16.74 29.56
N THR A 36 27.21 -17.32 28.67
CA THR A 36 27.66 -17.75 27.35
C THR A 36 26.88 -17.02 26.26
N PRO A 37 27.51 -16.46 25.21
CA PRO A 37 26.79 -15.93 24.06
C PRO A 37 25.91 -17.02 23.43
N ALA A 38 24.64 -16.76 23.26
CA ALA A 38 23.69 -17.70 22.63
C ALA A 38 24.07 -18.04 21.18
N TYR A 39 24.87 -17.17 20.54
CA TYR A 39 25.29 -17.30 19.14
C TYR A 39 26.76 -16.97 18.98
N SER A 40 27.45 -17.63 18.04
CA SER A 40 28.79 -17.25 17.60
C SER A 40 28.83 -15.86 16.98
N ALA A 41 30.01 -15.27 16.82
CA ALA A 41 30.13 -13.95 16.18
C ALA A 41 29.55 -13.93 14.75
N SER A 42 29.83 -14.98 13.95
CA SER A 42 29.29 -15.09 12.59
C SER A 42 27.76 -15.24 12.57
N GLN A 43 27.20 -16.04 13.49
CA GLN A 43 25.76 -16.20 13.60
C GLN A 43 25.04 -14.89 13.98
N ARG A 44 25.65 -14.08 14.87
CA ARG A 44 25.12 -12.77 15.24
C ARG A 44 25.13 -11.80 14.06
N GLU A 45 26.19 -11.82 13.27
CA GLU A 45 26.29 -11.00 12.06
C GLU A 45 25.23 -11.40 11.02
N ASP A 46 25.04 -12.68 10.77
CA ASP A 46 24.01 -13.16 9.83
C ASP A 46 22.60 -12.87 10.34
N LEU A 47 22.38 -12.92 11.65
CA LEU A 47 21.10 -12.54 12.27
C LEU A 47 20.82 -11.04 12.11
N LEU A 48 21.82 -10.18 12.32
CA LEU A 48 21.70 -8.75 12.10
C LEU A 48 21.39 -8.43 10.62
N ARG A 49 22.06 -9.11 9.69
CA ARG A 49 21.74 -9.00 8.26
C ARG A 49 20.29 -9.39 7.97
N THR A 50 19.82 -10.47 8.59
CA THR A 50 18.41 -10.90 8.46
C THR A 50 17.44 -9.85 9.01
N PHE A 51 17.73 -9.25 10.15
CA PHE A 51 16.92 -8.16 10.71
C PHE A 51 16.89 -6.95 9.80
N LYS A 52 18.03 -6.54 9.25
CA LYS A 52 18.10 -5.42 8.29
C LYS A 52 17.29 -5.70 7.02
N ALA A 53 17.37 -6.89 6.46
CA ALA A 53 16.60 -7.27 5.28
C ALA A 53 15.08 -7.31 5.54
N SER A 54 14.67 -7.70 6.74
CA SER A 54 13.24 -7.76 7.12
C SER A 54 12.56 -6.40 7.13
N VAL A 55 13.31 -5.30 7.27
CA VAL A 55 12.80 -3.92 7.15
C VAL A 55 12.10 -3.71 5.80
N PHE A 56 12.63 -4.27 4.71
CA PHE A 56 12.02 -4.15 3.38
C PHE A 56 10.65 -4.83 3.29
N LEU A 57 10.46 -5.96 3.99
CA LEU A 57 9.17 -6.65 4.03
C LEU A 57 8.13 -5.81 4.79
N MET A 58 8.52 -5.21 5.91
CA MET A 58 7.63 -4.36 6.71
C MET A 58 7.25 -3.08 5.95
N LEU A 59 8.22 -2.40 5.34
CA LEU A 59 7.99 -1.20 4.53
C LEU A 59 7.08 -1.50 3.32
N TYR A 60 7.29 -2.64 2.66
CA TYR A 60 6.45 -3.01 1.54
C TYR A 60 5.02 -3.35 1.97
N ASN A 61 4.85 -4.03 3.12
CA ASN A 61 3.53 -4.26 3.71
C ASN A 61 2.81 -2.93 4.01
N LEU A 62 3.52 -1.94 4.58
CA LEU A 62 2.99 -0.60 4.78
C LEU A 62 2.55 0.04 3.46
N MET A 63 3.36 -0.07 2.40
CA MET A 63 3.04 0.47 1.06
C MET A 63 1.74 -0.16 0.51
N GLU A 64 1.65 -1.49 0.51
CA GLU A 64 0.46 -2.20 0.00
C GLU A 64 -0.80 -1.85 0.80
N ALA A 65 -0.71 -1.88 2.13
CA ALA A 65 -1.83 -1.55 3.00
C ALA A 65 -2.30 -0.11 2.81
N THR A 66 -1.37 0.84 2.76
CA THR A 66 -1.70 2.27 2.58
C THR A 66 -2.40 2.54 1.25
N VAL A 67 -1.89 1.97 0.15
CA VAL A 67 -2.50 2.14 -1.18
C VAL A 67 -3.88 1.50 -1.23
N LYS A 68 -4.03 0.29 -0.71
CA LYS A 68 -5.31 -0.41 -0.66
C LYS A 68 -6.33 0.38 0.16
N ASN A 69 -5.98 0.78 1.39
CA ASN A 69 -6.86 1.52 2.27
C ASN A 69 -7.23 2.91 1.71
N SER A 70 -6.33 3.52 0.93
CA SER A 70 -6.59 4.80 0.25
C SER A 70 -7.69 4.68 -0.79
N VAL A 71 -7.65 3.63 -1.61
CA VAL A 71 -8.70 3.39 -2.62
C VAL A 71 -10.00 2.94 -1.97
N GLU A 72 -9.94 2.05 -0.97
CA GLU A 72 -11.13 1.65 -0.20
C GLU A 72 -11.82 2.85 0.42
N ALA A 73 -11.07 3.81 1.00
CA ALA A 73 -11.66 5.01 1.59
C ALA A 73 -12.42 5.88 0.58
N ILE A 74 -11.96 5.95 -0.68
CA ILE A 74 -12.69 6.66 -1.75
C ILE A 74 -14.04 5.97 -2.00
N PHE A 75 -14.05 4.64 -2.14
CA PHE A 75 -15.30 3.90 -2.41
C PHE A 75 -16.23 3.84 -1.20
N ASP A 76 -15.69 3.77 0.01
CA ASP A 76 -16.48 3.86 1.24
C ASP A 76 -17.20 5.21 1.33
N GLU A 77 -16.54 6.31 0.94
CA GLU A 77 -17.18 7.63 0.90
C GLU A 77 -18.24 7.73 -0.20
N LEU A 78 -17.96 7.22 -1.41
CA LEU A 78 -18.97 7.16 -2.48
C LEU A 78 -20.22 6.39 -2.03
N THR A 79 -20.02 5.27 -1.29
CA THR A 79 -21.10 4.47 -0.71
C THR A 79 -21.88 5.25 0.33
N LYS A 80 -21.18 5.85 1.28
CA LYS A 80 -21.76 6.58 2.40
C LYS A 80 -22.61 7.78 1.95
N GLN A 81 -22.17 8.44 0.88
CA GLN A 81 -22.84 9.61 0.31
C GLN A 81 -23.88 9.24 -0.76
N ASP A 82 -24.10 7.96 -1.03
CA ASP A 82 -25.01 7.43 -2.06
C ASP A 82 -24.80 8.10 -3.43
N VAL A 83 -23.52 8.24 -3.83
CA VAL A 83 -23.15 8.96 -5.05
C VAL A 83 -23.55 8.17 -6.28
N SER A 84 -24.32 8.80 -7.18
CA SER A 84 -24.69 8.21 -8.47
C SER A 84 -23.52 8.19 -9.44
N PHE A 85 -23.55 7.24 -10.40
CA PHE A 85 -22.53 7.14 -11.44
C PHE A 85 -22.39 8.45 -12.25
N ASP A 86 -23.53 9.10 -12.57
CA ASP A 86 -23.55 10.32 -13.38
C ASP A 86 -22.99 11.54 -12.64
N SER A 87 -23.09 11.58 -11.31
CA SER A 87 -22.48 12.62 -10.48
C SER A 87 -20.96 12.45 -10.32
N CYS A 88 -20.41 11.27 -10.62
CA CYS A 88 -18.97 11.05 -10.51
C CYS A 88 -18.21 11.77 -11.64
N ARG A 89 -16.99 12.22 -11.32
CA ARG A 89 -16.04 12.70 -12.34
C ARG A 89 -15.64 11.60 -13.32
N SER A 90 -15.20 12.01 -14.52
CA SER A 90 -14.91 11.08 -15.63
C SER A 90 -13.90 10.00 -15.30
N GLU A 91 -12.92 10.30 -14.44
CA GLU A 91 -11.89 9.37 -14.00
C GLU A 91 -12.47 8.22 -13.17
N VAL A 92 -13.31 8.55 -12.17
CA VAL A 92 -14.00 7.57 -11.33
C VAL A 92 -14.94 6.70 -12.18
N ARG A 93 -15.69 7.31 -13.09
CA ARG A 93 -16.57 6.57 -14.03
C ARG A 93 -15.78 5.56 -14.87
N ARG A 94 -14.58 5.93 -15.37
CA ARG A 94 -13.72 4.99 -16.12
C ARG A 94 -13.24 3.81 -15.26
N VAL A 95 -12.90 4.05 -13.98
CA VAL A 95 -12.51 2.98 -13.05
C VAL A 95 -13.67 2.01 -12.85
N VAL A 96 -14.87 2.52 -12.57
CA VAL A 96 -16.09 1.69 -12.39
C VAL A 96 -16.38 0.85 -13.64
N LEU A 97 -16.34 1.45 -14.83
CA LEU A 97 -16.55 0.71 -16.09
C LEU A 97 -15.41 -0.31 -16.36
N GLY A 98 -14.17 0.03 -16.02
CA GLY A 98 -13.03 -0.90 -16.12
C GLY A 98 -13.20 -2.13 -15.23
N ASN A 99 -13.67 -1.93 -14.01
CA ASN A 99 -13.96 -3.03 -13.07
C ASN A 99 -15.11 -3.93 -13.58
N LEU A 100 -16.17 -3.34 -14.14
CA LEU A 100 -17.25 -4.11 -14.77
C LEU A 100 -16.77 -4.95 -15.94
N LYS A 101 -15.94 -4.37 -16.83
CA LYS A 101 -15.35 -5.11 -17.95
C LYS A 101 -14.54 -6.31 -17.44
N ARG A 102 -13.72 -6.13 -16.43
CA ARG A 102 -12.92 -7.21 -15.85
C ARG A 102 -13.81 -8.32 -15.26
N CYS A 103 -14.83 -7.96 -14.46
CA CYS A 103 -15.79 -8.92 -13.94
C CYS A 103 -16.47 -9.72 -15.07
N HIS A 104 -16.68 -9.13 -16.24
CA HIS A 104 -17.19 -9.81 -17.43
C HIS A 104 -16.15 -10.77 -18.02
N ASP A 105 -14.91 -10.30 -18.20
CA ASP A 105 -13.83 -11.08 -18.82
C ASP A 105 -13.43 -12.28 -17.95
N GLU A 106 -13.46 -12.17 -16.63
CA GLU A 106 -13.22 -13.24 -15.65
C GLU A 106 -14.39 -14.25 -15.55
N GLY A 107 -15.46 -14.05 -16.31
CA GLY A 107 -16.60 -14.99 -16.36
C GLY A 107 -17.62 -14.84 -15.24
N HIS A 108 -17.41 -13.91 -14.30
CA HIS A 108 -18.36 -13.67 -13.20
C HIS A 108 -19.74 -13.15 -13.68
N LEU A 109 -19.80 -12.52 -14.87
CA LEU A 109 -21.04 -12.10 -15.52
C LEU A 109 -21.64 -13.15 -16.47
N ARG A 110 -20.86 -14.16 -16.91
CA ARG A 110 -21.34 -15.20 -17.83
C ARG A 110 -22.41 -16.11 -17.24
N SER A 111 -22.48 -16.21 -15.92
CA SER A 111 -23.49 -17.00 -15.20
C SER A 111 -24.76 -16.22 -14.86
N ARG A 112 -24.80 -14.90 -15.15
CA ARG A 112 -25.97 -14.07 -14.90
C ARG A 112 -26.90 -14.02 -16.10
N ASN A 113 -28.21 -14.08 -15.84
CA ASN A 113 -29.23 -13.92 -16.88
C ASN A 113 -29.16 -12.50 -17.47
N VAL A 114 -29.67 -12.34 -18.71
CA VAL A 114 -29.77 -11.03 -19.39
C VAL A 114 -30.48 -10.00 -18.49
N SER A 115 -31.45 -10.43 -17.66
CA SER A 115 -32.11 -9.60 -16.67
C SER A 115 -31.14 -8.99 -15.67
N ASP A 116 -30.20 -9.78 -15.12
CA ASP A 116 -29.21 -9.32 -14.14
C ASP A 116 -28.24 -8.30 -14.75
N VAL A 117 -27.93 -8.45 -16.04
CA VAL A 117 -27.08 -7.49 -16.79
C VAL A 117 -27.86 -6.20 -17.06
N LEU A 118 -29.13 -6.26 -17.41
CA LEU A 118 -30.01 -5.10 -17.58
C LEU A 118 -30.21 -4.36 -16.25
N ASP A 119 -30.40 -5.08 -15.15
CA ASP A 119 -30.51 -4.49 -13.81
C ASP A 119 -29.17 -3.88 -13.35
N LEU A 120 -28.04 -4.46 -13.72
CA LEU A 120 -26.74 -3.86 -13.51
C LEU A 120 -26.58 -2.52 -14.26
N PHE A 121 -27.01 -2.45 -15.53
CA PHE A 121 -27.00 -1.20 -16.30
C PHE A 121 -28.00 -0.16 -15.78
N LYS A 122 -29.18 -0.58 -15.34
CA LYS A 122 -30.13 0.30 -14.67
C LYS A 122 -29.57 0.84 -13.35
N ASN A 123 -28.95 -0.04 -12.57
CA ASN A 123 -28.32 0.34 -11.29
C ASN A 123 -27.09 1.25 -11.49
N LEU A 124 -26.34 1.11 -12.60
CA LEU A 124 -25.28 2.04 -12.97
C LEU A 124 -25.82 3.44 -13.30
N ALA A 125 -27.00 3.52 -13.90
CA ALA A 125 -27.62 4.79 -14.27
C ALA A 125 -28.37 5.47 -13.12
N THR A 126 -28.87 4.69 -12.14
CA THR A 126 -29.79 5.18 -11.09
C THR A 126 -29.29 4.94 -9.65
N ASP A 127 -28.39 3.98 -9.44
CA ASP A 127 -27.94 3.58 -8.10
C ASP A 127 -26.47 3.96 -7.83
N ALA A 128 -26.14 3.97 -6.55
CA ALA A 128 -24.78 4.22 -6.08
C ALA A 128 -23.75 3.30 -6.74
N VAL A 129 -22.63 3.87 -7.10
CA VAL A 129 -21.44 3.25 -7.74
C VAL A 129 -20.94 1.98 -7.02
N THR A 130 -21.41 1.74 -5.82
CA THR A 130 -20.89 0.84 -4.82
C THR A 130 -21.21 -0.65 -5.02
N LYS A 131 -22.28 -0.97 -5.77
CA LYS A 131 -22.68 -2.38 -5.96
C LYS A 131 -21.76 -3.16 -6.91
N THR A 132 -20.85 -2.46 -7.61
CA THR A 132 -19.97 -3.03 -8.64
C THR A 132 -18.51 -3.16 -8.21
N PHE A 133 -18.16 -2.65 -7.04
CA PHE A 133 -16.76 -2.65 -6.55
C PHE A 133 -16.47 -3.85 -5.64
N GLN A 134 -15.46 -4.63 -5.97
CA GLN A 134 -14.91 -5.66 -5.08
C GLN A 134 -13.54 -5.20 -4.54
N ARG A 135 -13.37 -5.29 -3.22
CA ARG A 135 -12.15 -4.88 -2.50
C ARG A 135 -10.85 -5.53 -3.01
N THR A 136 -10.95 -6.69 -3.67
CA THR A 136 -9.80 -7.44 -4.21
C THR A 136 -9.17 -6.79 -5.45
N ASP A 137 -9.82 -5.79 -6.03
CA ASP A 137 -9.48 -5.26 -7.34
C ASP A 137 -8.42 -4.13 -7.32
N VAL A 138 -8.00 -3.72 -6.13
CA VAL A 138 -7.31 -2.42 -5.97
C VAL A 138 -5.83 -2.45 -6.32
N VAL A 139 -5.11 -3.53 -6.00
CA VAL A 139 -3.65 -3.56 -6.21
C VAL A 139 -3.16 -4.99 -6.41
N SER A 140 -2.61 -5.29 -7.56
CA SER A 140 -1.84 -6.52 -7.78
C SER A 140 -0.38 -6.29 -7.41
N GLY A 141 0.07 -6.81 -6.26
CA GLY A 141 1.45 -7.16 -5.85
C GLY A 141 2.67 -6.32 -6.29
N ASN A 142 2.51 -5.13 -6.92
CA ASN A 142 3.59 -4.37 -7.53
C ASN A 142 3.50 -2.87 -7.22
N VAL A 143 3.38 -2.52 -5.92
CA VAL A 143 3.29 -1.11 -5.48
C VAL A 143 4.67 -0.45 -5.56
N ASP A 144 4.75 0.67 -6.27
CA ASP A 144 5.87 1.61 -6.26
C ASP A 144 5.36 3.04 -6.53
N ALA A 145 6.24 4.04 -6.51
CA ALA A 145 5.85 5.43 -6.74
C ALA A 145 5.21 5.67 -8.12
N ARG A 146 5.61 4.93 -9.15
CA ARG A 146 5.00 4.99 -10.49
C ARG A 146 3.57 4.48 -10.44
N GLY A 147 3.35 3.31 -9.83
CA GLY A 147 2.02 2.73 -9.66
C GLY A 147 1.09 3.66 -8.88
N ILE A 148 1.57 4.27 -7.78
CA ILE A 148 0.81 5.24 -7.00
C ILE A 148 0.44 6.49 -7.83
N ARG A 149 1.36 7.03 -8.64
CA ARG A 149 1.06 8.16 -9.53
C ARG A 149 0.06 7.80 -10.62
N THR A 150 0.16 6.58 -11.18
CA THR A 150 -0.84 6.08 -12.14
C THR A 150 -2.21 5.96 -11.48
N LEU A 151 -2.27 5.47 -10.25
CA LEU A 151 -3.51 5.40 -9.47
C LEU A 151 -4.10 6.81 -9.24
N ALA A 152 -3.25 7.78 -8.88
CA ALA A 152 -3.67 9.17 -8.73
C ALA A 152 -4.31 9.72 -10.02
N ASP A 153 -3.73 9.43 -11.19
CA ASP A 153 -4.30 9.82 -12.49
C ASP A 153 -5.64 9.11 -12.77
N GLN A 154 -5.72 7.81 -12.41
CA GLN A 154 -6.94 7.01 -12.62
C GLN A 154 -8.14 7.49 -11.80
N TYR A 155 -7.92 7.91 -10.55
CA TYR A 155 -8.97 8.39 -9.64
C TYR A 155 -9.13 9.91 -9.67
N GLY A 156 -8.07 10.61 -10.10
CA GLY A 156 -8.04 12.06 -10.20
C GLY A 156 -7.74 12.78 -8.87
N PHE A 157 -7.10 12.12 -7.91
CA PHE A 157 -6.56 12.80 -6.74
C PHE A 157 -5.15 13.36 -7.03
N MET A 158 -4.66 14.26 -6.17
CA MET A 158 -3.36 14.89 -6.35
C MET A 158 -2.23 13.87 -6.14
N LYS A 159 -1.25 13.86 -7.02
CA LYS A 159 -0.04 13.03 -6.86
C LYS A 159 0.73 13.45 -5.61
N PRO A 160 1.26 12.50 -4.82
CA PRO A 160 2.10 12.84 -3.67
C PRO A 160 3.30 13.71 -4.10
N ALA A 161 3.44 14.87 -3.47
CA ALA A 161 4.53 15.81 -3.75
C ALA A 161 5.80 15.44 -2.96
N ALA A 162 6.33 14.23 -3.19
CA ALA A 162 7.53 13.72 -2.53
C ALA A 162 8.40 12.91 -3.49
N ASN A 163 9.67 12.73 -3.10
CA ASN A 163 10.57 11.83 -3.81
C ASN A 163 10.23 10.36 -3.48
N GLY A 164 9.74 9.62 -4.45
CA GLY A 164 9.37 8.21 -4.32
C GLY A 164 10.41 7.23 -4.86
N ASN A 165 11.65 7.64 -5.12
CA ASN A 165 12.66 6.77 -5.73
C ASN A 165 12.99 5.56 -4.85
N LEU A 166 13.01 5.72 -3.53
CA LEU A 166 13.31 4.62 -2.59
C LEU A 166 12.18 3.60 -2.44
N LEU A 167 10.94 3.94 -2.84
CA LEU A 167 9.85 2.95 -2.91
C LEU A 167 10.17 1.83 -3.93
N LEU A 168 10.88 2.17 -5.02
CA LEU A 168 11.34 1.15 -5.96
C LEU A 168 12.38 0.23 -5.32
N THR A 169 13.29 0.79 -4.51
CA THR A 169 14.27 0.01 -3.75
C THR A 169 13.57 -0.97 -2.80
N VAL A 170 12.57 -0.50 -2.04
CA VAL A 170 11.76 -1.35 -1.15
C VAL A 170 11.11 -2.49 -1.92
N LYS A 171 10.42 -2.17 -3.02
CA LYS A 171 9.76 -3.16 -3.88
C LYS A 171 10.73 -4.20 -4.42
N THR A 172 11.90 -3.75 -4.94
CA THR A 172 12.90 -4.64 -5.54
C THR A 172 13.40 -5.65 -4.53
N HIS A 173 13.86 -5.20 -3.36
CA HIS A 173 14.42 -6.11 -2.35
C HIS A 173 13.34 -7.00 -1.72
N ARG A 174 12.12 -6.50 -1.54
CA ARG A 174 11.00 -7.37 -1.13
C ARG A 174 10.75 -8.49 -2.14
N ASN A 175 10.79 -8.18 -3.43
CA ASN A 175 10.59 -9.18 -4.47
C ASN A 175 11.76 -10.17 -4.52
N ASP A 176 13.01 -9.71 -4.45
CA ASP A 176 14.19 -10.57 -4.35
C ASP A 176 14.06 -11.58 -3.19
N LEU A 177 13.60 -11.11 -2.01
CA LEU A 177 13.39 -11.96 -0.83
C LEU A 177 12.19 -12.90 -0.99
N ALA A 178 11.07 -12.43 -1.54
CA ALA A 178 9.85 -13.22 -1.67
C ALA A 178 9.95 -14.33 -2.72
N HIS A 179 10.71 -14.10 -3.79
CA HIS A 179 10.95 -15.08 -4.85
C HIS A 179 12.18 -15.96 -4.60
N GLY A 180 12.98 -15.65 -3.57
CA GLY A 180 14.20 -16.37 -3.25
C GLY A 180 15.37 -16.05 -4.19
N ASP A 181 15.30 -14.94 -4.91
CA ASP A 181 16.36 -14.48 -5.82
C ASP A 181 17.61 -14.06 -5.03
N LYS A 182 17.41 -13.56 -3.80
CA LYS A 182 18.46 -13.27 -2.83
C LYS A 182 18.07 -13.77 -1.44
N SER A 183 19.06 -14.18 -0.67
CA SER A 183 18.89 -14.47 0.74
C SER A 183 18.79 -13.20 1.59
N PHE A 184 18.22 -13.32 2.80
CA PHE A 184 18.18 -12.21 3.76
C PHE A 184 19.58 -11.70 4.11
N ALA A 185 20.57 -12.61 4.24
CA ALA A 185 21.94 -12.24 4.52
C ALA A 185 22.58 -11.42 3.38
N GLU A 186 22.28 -11.74 2.12
CA GLU A 186 22.75 -10.97 0.97
C GLU A 186 22.15 -9.58 0.93
N VAL A 187 20.82 -9.45 1.04
CA VAL A 187 20.16 -8.15 1.05
C VAL A 187 20.61 -7.31 2.25
N GLY A 188 20.65 -7.88 3.46
CA GLY A 188 21.02 -7.15 4.67
C GLY A 188 22.48 -6.72 4.71
N ARG A 189 23.39 -7.41 3.97
CA ARG A 189 24.80 -7.01 3.84
C ARG A 189 24.97 -5.73 3.03
N ASP A 190 24.10 -5.52 2.02
CA ASP A 190 24.19 -4.40 1.08
C ASP A 190 23.71 -3.07 1.70
N PHE A 191 23.16 -3.11 2.93
CA PHE A 191 22.60 -1.94 3.61
C PHE A 191 23.21 -1.78 5.00
N ASP A 192 23.72 -0.58 5.28
CA ASP A 192 23.99 -0.12 6.64
C ASP A 192 22.72 0.47 7.28
N VAL A 193 22.75 0.67 8.59
CA VAL A 193 21.59 1.20 9.33
C VAL A 193 21.24 2.63 8.92
N PRO A 194 22.19 3.57 8.71
CA PRO A 194 21.87 4.90 8.20
C PRO A 194 21.16 4.91 6.85
N ARG A 195 21.55 4.02 5.93
CA ARG A 195 20.89 3.89 4.63
C ARG A 195 19.47 3.32 4.75
N LEU A 196 19.27 2.36 5.64
CA LEU A 196 17.93 1.83 5.94
C LEU A 196 17.03 2.90 6.58
N GLU A 197 17.58 3.75 7.46
CA GLU A 197 16.86 4.90 8.03
C GLU A 197 16.35 5.84 6.94
N GLU A 198 17.20 6.14 5.96
CA GLU A 198 16.82 6.98 4.82
C GLU A 198 15.68 6.34 4.01
N VAL A 199 15.78 5.03 3.71
CA VAL A 199 14.74 4.27 2.99
C VAL A 199 13.43 4.29 3.76
N LYS A 200 13.47 4.03 5.07
CA LYS A 200 12.31 4.06 5.96
C LYS A 200 11.64 5.44 5.94
N THR A 201 12.41 6.47 6.23
CA THR A 201 11.91 7.85 6.36
C THR A 201 11.28 8.35 5.06
N GLN A 202 11.94 8.17 3.91
CA GLN A 202 11.38 8.59 2.63
C GLN A 202 10.13 7.79 2.23
N THR A 203 10.06 6.50 2.58
CA THR A 203 8.88 5.68 2.32
C THR A 203 7.69 6.16 3.14
N ILE A 204 7.87 6.37 4.45
CA ILE A 204 6.83 6.88 5.35
C ILE A 204 6.36 8.27 4.94
N ASP A 205 7.28 9.20 4.62
CA ASP A 205 6.94 10.55 4.16
C ASP A 205 6.11 10.51 2.86
N TYR A 206 6.49 9.69 1.89
CA TYR A 206 5.75 9.56 0.64
C TYR A 206 4.32 9.05 0.86
N LEU A 207 4.17 8.03 1.70
CA LEU A 207 2.87 7.44 2.00
C LEU A 207 1.98 8.36 2.84
N SER A 208 2.56 9.12 3.77
CA SER A 208 1.84 10.16 4.51
C SER A 208 1.25 11.22 3.57
N LYS A 209 2.02 11.65 2.56
CA LYS A 209 1.53 12.59 1.53
C LYS A 209 0.47 11.97 0.62
N LEU A 210 0.54 10.66 0.35
CA LEU A 210 -0.55 9.96 -0.34
C LEU A 210 -1.85 10.03 0.47
N ILE A 211 -1.78 9.71 1.78
CA ILE A 211 -2.94 9.77 2.68
C ILE A 211 -3.52 11.18 2.71
N SER A 212 -2.69 12.22 2.86
CA SER A 212 -3.14 13.61 2.84
C SER A 212 -3.85 13.95 1.54
N SER A 213 -3.28 13.57 0.38
CA SER A 213 -3.88 13.81 -0.93
C SER A 213 -5.24 13.14 -1.10
N VAL A 214 -5.40 11.91 -0.61
CA VAL A 214 -6.67 11.18 -0.66
C VAL A 214 -7.68 11.74 0.34
N THR A 215 -7.23 12.15 1.53
CA THR A 215 -8.09 12.80 2.52
C THR A 215 -8.65 14.12 1.99
N ASP A 216 -7.81 14.96 1.38
CA ASP A 216 -8.24 16.21 0.74
C ASP A 216 -9.22 15.94 -0.40
N TYR A 217 -8.94 14.94 -1.24
CA TYR A 217 -9.80 14.53 -2.34
C TYR A 217 -11.20 14.12 -1.85
N ILE A 218 -11.29 13.37 -0.77
CA ILE A 218 -12.55 12.94 -0.14
C ILE A 218 -13.27 14.15 0.49
N THR A 219 -12.56 14.92 1.32
CA THR A 219 -13.13 16.05 2.07
C THR A 219 -13.66 17.13 1.16
N GLN A 220 -12.95 17.43 0.07
CA GLN A 220 -13.36 18.44 -0.93
C GLN A 220 -14.30 17.87 -2.01
N ARG A 221 -14.73 16.61 -1.85
CA ARG A 221 -15.61 15.91 -2.81
C ARG A 221 -15.10 15.97 -4.26
N HIS A 222 -13.79 15.92 -4.46
CA HIS A 222 -13.20 15.98 -5.79
C HIS A 222 -13.51 14.76 -6.66
N TYR A 223 -14.13 13.73 -6.10
CA TYR A 223 -14.69 12.58 -6.83
C TYR A 223 -15.95 12.93 -7.65
N LEU A 224 -16.61 14.07 -7.36
CA LEU A 224 -17.76 14.54 -8.12
C LEU A 224 -17.34 15.29 -9.39
N ALA A 225 -18.24 15.35 -10.37
CA ALA A 225 -18.13 16.22 -11.53
C ALA A 225 -18.15 17.70 -11.10
N ALA A 226 -17.54 18.59 -11.90
CA ALA A 226 -17.39 20.00 -11.53
C ALA A 226 -18.70 20.73 -11.16
N PRO A 227 -19.85 20.52 -11.84
CA PRO A 227 -21.11 21.18 -11.49
C PRO A 227 -21.72 20.65 -10.17
N ASP A 228 -21.34 19.46 -9.73
CA ASP A 228 -21.91 18.77 -8.55
C ASP A 228 -21.05 18.93 -7.29
N ARG A 229 -19.97 19.71 -7.38
CA ARG A 229 -19.12 20.04 -6.23
C ARG A 229 -19.76 21.16 -5.41
N PRO A 230 -19.62 21.07 -4.06
CA PRO A 230 -20.12 22.13 -3.18
C PRO A 230 -19.40 23.45 -3.37
#